data_5a1f73362c3ab32726d3be84f2464432
#
_entry.id   5a1f73362c3ab32726d3be84f2464432
#
_cell.length_a   1.000
_cell.length_b   1.000
_cell.length_c   1.000
_cell.angle_alpha   90.00
_cell.angle_beta   90.00
_cell.angle_gamma   90.00
#
_symmetry.space_group_name_H-M   'P 1'
#
loop_
_entity.id
_entity.type
_entity.pdbx_description
1 polymer ?
#
loop_
_entity_poly.entity_id
_entity_poly.type
_entity_poly.pdbx_seq_one_letter_code
_entity_poly.pdbx_strand_id
1 'polypeptide(L)'
;VFRYAETLLNYVEAINELREPYTLEMPNGSQVTVEHNTADIVKYFNLIRHRAGLPGITEAVAADRNKVRELIKHERRIEFACEGRRYHDLRRWGDAMEAYNRPISGCNVKARSNERQKFYTTTILNDKLTRRSFSYKHYFYPIPKSVLDKNKNLVQNPEWR
;
A
#
# COMPACT_ATOMS: atom_id res chain seq x y z
N VAL A 1 -8.85 2.89 13.49
CA VAL A 1 -9.33 1.54 13.84
C VAL A 1 -8.43 0.52 13.16
N PHE A 2 -7.90 -0.45 13.91
CA PHE A 2 -7.16 -1.58 13.34
C PHE A 2 -8.14 -2.72 13.08
N ARG A 3 -7.97 -3.40 11.93
CA ARG A 3 -8.77 -4.56 11.55
C ARG A 3 -7.89 -5.80 11.42
N TYR A 4 -8.45 -6.97 11.69
CA TYR A 4 -7.71 -8.23 11.59
C TYR A 4 -7.11 -8.47 10.19
N ALA A 5 -7.81 -8.03 9.14
CA ALA A 5 -7.29 -8.07 7.77
C ALA A 5 -5.96 -7.31 7.60
N GLU A 6 -5.76 -6.19 8.34
CA GLU A 6 -4.50 -5.45 8.32
C GLU A 6 -3.35 -6.28 8.91
N THR A 7 -3.60 -6.93 10.05
CA THR A 7 -2.61 -7.82 10.68
C THR A 7 -2.23 -8.97 9.75
N LEU A 8 -3.21 -9.59 9.10
CA LEU A 8 -2.96 -10.67 8.14
C LEU A 8 -2.12 -10.21 6.94
N LEU A 9 -2.48 -9.07 6.33
CA LEU A 9 -1.73 -8.54 5.18
C LEU A 9 -0.34 -8.06 5.56
N ASN A 10 -0.16 -7.48 6.76
CA ASN A 10 1.15 -7.11 7.27
C ASN A 10 2.03 -8.34 7.48
N TYR A 11 1.47 -9.42 8.04
CA TYR A 11 2.19 -10.68 8.24
C TYR A 11 2.63 -11.31 6.92
N VAL A 12 1.69 -11.43 5.97
CA VAL A 12 1.98 -11.97 4.63
C VAL A 12 3.03 -11.14 3.90
N GLU A 13 2.95 -9.81 3.98
CA GLU A 13 3.94 -8.91 3.39
C GLU A 13 5.31 -9.11 4.05
N ALA A 14 5.39 -9.16 5.37
CA ALA A 14 6.64 -9.35 6.09
C ALA A 14 7.32 -10.67 5.72
N ILE A 15 6.57 -11.78 5.69
CA ILE A 15 7.10 -13.10 5.28
C ILE A 15 7.55 -13.07 3.81
N ASN A 16 6.79 -12.43 2.93
CA ASN A 16 7.15 -12.35 1.51
C ASN A 16 8.45 -11.57 1.28
N GLU A 17 8.69 -10.51 2.04
CA GLU A 17 9.89 -9.66 1.92
C GLU A 17 11.10 -10.22 2.69
N LEU A 18 10.90 -11.18 3.57
CA LEU A 18 11.98 -11.78 4.36
C LEU A 18 12.95 -12.55 3.47
N ARG A 19 14.19 -12.07 3.35
CA ARG A 19 15.23 -12.66 2.49
C ARG A 19 15.95 -13.81 3.15
N GLU A 20 16.18 -13.72 4.46
CA GLU A 20 16.90 -14.70 5.29
C GLU A 20 16.06 -15.02 6.52
N PRO A 21 16.17 -16.24 7.08
CA PRO A 21 15.52 -16.58 8.33
C PRO A 21 15.93 -15.61 9.44
N TYR A 22 14.97 -15.20 10.25
CA TYR A 22 15.19 -14.31 11.38
C TYR A 22 14.68 -14.95 12.68
N THR A 23 15.53 -15.02 13.68
CA THR A 23 15.17 -15.56 14.99
C THR A 23 14.78 -14.44 15.94
N LEU A 24 13.54 -14.51 16.41
CA LEU A 24 12.97 -13.60 17.41
C LEU A 24 13.10 -14.21 18.81
N GLU A 25 13.60 -13.44 19.75
CA GLU A 25 13.53 -13.77 21.18
C GLU A 25 12.23 -13.20 21.75
N MET A 26 11.41 -14.10 22.27
CA MET A 26 10.12 -13.74 22.87
C MET A 26 10.29 -13.28 24.30
N PRO A 27 9.37 -12.46 24.87
CA PRO A 27 9.46 -11.99 26.25
C PRO A 27 9.54 -13.09 27.31
N ASN A 28 9.10 -14.30 26.98
CA ASN A 28 9.18 -15.50 27.85
C ASN A 28 10.52 -16.26 27.72
N GLY A 29 11.49 -15.72 26.97
CA GLY A 29 12.79 -16.35 26.70
C GLY A 29 12.78 -17.44 25.63
N SER A 30 11.63 -17.76 25.03
CA SER A 30 11.60 -18.69 23.88
C SER A 30 12.07 -18.01 22.60
N GLN A 31 12.67 -18.79 21.70
CA GLN A 31 13.09 -18.32 20.38
C GLN A 31 12.14 -18.84 19.30
N VAL A 32 11.74 -17.97 18.39
CA VAL A 32 10.92 -18.32 17.23
C VAL A 32 11.68 -17.89 15.99
N THR A 33 11.98 -18.85 15.10
CA THR A 33 12.57 -18.54 13.80
C THR A 33 11.46 -18.33 12.78
N VAL A 34 11.50 -17.19 12.13
CA VAL A 34 10.59 -16.81 11.05
C VAL A 34 11.36 -16.86 9.74
N GLU A 35 10.79 -17.52 8.75
CA GLU A 35 11.36 -17.63 7.40
C GLU A 35 10.29 -17.44 6.34
N HIS A 36 10.71 -17.30 5.07
CA HIS A 36 9.77 -17.27 3.96
C HIS A 36 9.02 -18.60 3.86
N ASN A 37 7.71 -18.56 4.01
CA ASN A 37 6.84 -19.73 4.04
C ASN A 37 5.66 -19.56 3.09
N THR A 38 5.66 -20.30 1.97
CA THR A 38 4.60 -20.23 0.96
C THR A 38 3.25 -20.73 1.49
N ALA A 39 3.25 -21.74 2.36
CA ALA A 39 2.02 -22.27 2.94
C ALA A 39 1.34 -21.24 3.85
N ASP A 40 2.11 -20.50 4.65
CA ASP A 40 1.59 -19.42 5.48
C ASP A 40 1.09 -18.24 4.62
N ILE A 41 1.80 -17.88 3.56
CA ILE A 41 1.35 -16.86 2.60
C ILE A 41 -0.01 -17.26 2.03
N VAL A 42 -0.15 -18.48 1.51
CA VAL A 42 -1.41 -18.99 0.97
C VAL A 42 -2.50 -18.97 2.01
N LYS A 43 -2.24 -19.51 3.21
CA LYS A 43 -3.20 -19.61 4.30
C LYS A 43 -3.77 -18.25 4.68
N TYR A 44 -2.91 -17.31 5.04
CA TYR A 44 -3.35 -16.04 5.60
C TYR A 44 -3.86 -15.06 4.56
N PHE A 45 -3.30 -15.05 3.36
CA PHE A 45 -3.81 -14.26 2.24
C PHE A 45 -5.20 -14.74 1.81
N ASN A 46 -5.41 -16.05 1.75
CA ASN A 46 -6.68 -16.63 1.33
C ASN A 46 -7.80 -16.43 2.34
N LEU A 47 -7.52 -16.24 3.63
CA LEU A 47 -8.57 -15.86 4.60
C LEU A 47 -9.29 -14.57 4.20
N ILE A 48 -8.56 -13.60 3.66
CA ILE A 48 -9.14 -12.32 3.21
C ILE A 48 -9.94 -12.53 1.93
N ARG A 49 -9.37 -13.22 0.96
CA ARG A 49 -10.02 -13.47 -0.32
C ARG A 49 -11.29 -14.30 -0.19
N HIS A 50 -11.25 -15.38 0.58
CA HIS A 50 -12.42 -16.25 0.80
C HIS A 50 -13.54 -15.52 1.56
N ARG A 51 -13.19 -14.66 2.52
CA ARG A 51 -14.18 -13.79 3.17
C ARG A 51 -14.92 -12.89 2.17
N ALA A 52 -14.21 -12.40 1.15
CA ALA A 52 -14.77 -11.57 0.07
C ALA A 52 -15.45 -12.39 -1.04
N GLY A 53 -15.55 -13.72 -0.92
CA GLY A 53 -16.09 -14.60 -1.96
C GLY A 53 -15.20 -14.76 -3.19
N LEU A 54 -13.91 -14.40 -3.08
CA LEU A 54 -12.93 -14.47 -4.18
C LEU A 54 -12.12 -15.78 -4.11
N PRO A 55 -11.67 -16.30 -5.27
CA PRO A 55 -10.79 -17.45 -5.29
C PRO A 55 -9.44 -17.12 -4.60
N GLY A 56 -8.90 -18.09 -3.86
CA GLY A 56 -7.60 -17.99 -3.24
C GLY A 56 -6.44 -18.07 -4.24
N ILE A 57 -5.23 -17.78 -3.75
CA ILE A 57 -3.99 -18.05 -4.47
C ILE A 57 -3.49 -19.46 -4.17
N THR A 58 -2.69 -20.02 -5.08
CA THR A 58 -2.05 -21.35 -4.95
C THR A 58 -0.61 -21.21 -4.45
N GLU A 59 -0.02 -22.31 -3.98
CA GLU A 59 1.41 -22.34 -3.61
C GLU A 59 2.33 -22.00 -4.78
N ALA A 60 1.98 -22.40 -6.01
CA ALA A 60 2.72 -22.01 -7.20
C ALA A 60 2.76 -20.49 -7.41
N VAL A 61 1.70 -19.78 -7.07
CA VAL A 61 1.67 -18.31 -7.08
C VAL A 61 2.47 -17.75 -5.91
N ALA A 62 2.37 -18.37 -4.74
CA ALA A 62 3.06 -17.93 -3.53
C ALA A 62 4.59 -18.11 -3.59
N ALA A 63 5.08 -19.01 -4.46
CA ALA A 63 6.50 -19.19 -4.71
C ALA A 63 7.15 -18.02 -5.46
N ASP A 64 6.38 -17.22 -6.21
CA ASP A 64 6.87 -16.02 -6.90
C ASP A 64 6.67 -14.79 -6.01
N ARG A 65 7.72 -14.37 -5.32
CA ARG A 65 7.73 -13.23 -4.40
C ARG A 65 7.29 -11.92 -5.05
N ASN A 66 7.66 -11.67 -6.31
CA ASN A 66 7.28 -10.45 -7.00
C ASN A 66 5.79 -10.43 -7.30
N LYS A 67 5.25 -11.57 -7.74
CA LYS A 67 3.82 -11.73 -7.97
C LYS A 67 3.02 -11.57 -6.68
N VAL A 68 3.47 -12.17 -5.59
CA VAL A 68 2.84 -12.01 -4.27
C VAL A 68 2.87 -10.56 -3.83
N ARG A 69 4.00 -9.85 -4.00
CA ARG A 69 4.11 -8.42 -3.68
C ARG A 69 3.04 -7.58 -4.40
N GLU A 70 2.88 -7.79 -5.70
CA GLU A 70 1.86 -7.06 -6.47
C GLU A 70 0.42 -7.44 -6.05
N LEU A 71 0.18 -8.71 -5.72
CA LEU A 71 -1.11 -9.15 -5.18
C LEU A 71 -1.40 -8.51 -3.81
N ILE A 72 -0.41 -8.44 -2.92
CA ILE A 72 -0.56 -7.75 -1.61
C ILE A 72 -0.88 -6.27 -1.82
N LYS A 73 -0.13 -5.58 -2.69
CA LYS A 73 -0.38 -4.17 -3.01
C LYS A 73 -1.80 -3.94 -3.54
N HIS A 74 -2.26 -4.85 -4.40
CA HIS A 74 -3.60 -4.81 -4.96
C HIS A 74 -4.67 -5.07 -3.90
N GLU A 75 -4.51 -6.14 -3.12
CA GLU A 75 -5.46 -6.52 -2.07
C GLU A 75 -5.59 -5.43 -1.00
N ARG A 76 -4.46 -4.87 -0.52
CA ARG A 76 -4.46 -3.74 0.43
C ARG A 76 -5.19 -2.52 -0.12
N ARG A 77 -5.06 -2.24 -1.43
CA ARG A 77 -5.77 -1.13 -2.07
C ARG A 77 -7.28 -1.29 -2.04
N ILE A 78 -7.77 -2.52 -2.23
CA ILE A 78 -9.20 -2.84 -2.24
C ILE A 78 -9.73 -2.96 -0.82
N GLU A 79 -9.07 -3.75 0.02
CA GLU A 79 -9.49 -4.07 1.38
C GLU A 79 -9.57 -2.82 2.27
N PHE A 80 -8.64 -1.87 2.08
CA PHE A 80 -8.58 -0.63 2.86
C PHE A 80 -9.06 0.60 2.07
N ALA A 81 -9.93 0.40 1.09
CA ALA A 81 -10.53 1.50 0.36
C ALA A 81 -11.22 2.48 1.32
N CYS A 82 -10.97 3.78 1.15
CA CYS A 82 -11.51 4.87 2.00
C CYS A 82 -11.04 4.86 3.47
N GLU A 83 -10.06 4.04 3.86
CA GLU A 83 -9.52 4.01 5.23
C GLU A 83 -8.23 4.83 5.41
N GLY A 84 -7.80 5.58 4.39
CA GLY A 84 -6.60 6.41 4.44
C GLY A 84 -5.27 5.65 4.36
N ARG A 85 -5.28 4.30 4.28
CA ARG A 85 -4.07 3.47 4.28
C ARG A 85 -3.23 3.63 3.02
N ARG A 86 -3.87 3.84 1.87
CA ARG A 86 -3.19 3.91 0.56
C ARG A 86 -2.07 4.94 0.50
N TYR A 87 -2.26 6.10 1.13
CA TYR A 87 -1.25 7.15 1.19
C TYR A 87 0.05 6.68 1.84
N HIS A 88 -0.06 6.01 2.98
CA HIS A 88 1.08 5.49 3.72
C HIS A 88 1.74 4.31 3.01
N ASP A 89 0.93 3.40 2.46
CA ASP A 89 1.42 2.24 1.72
C ASP A 89 2.25 2.64 0.49
N LEU A 90 1.76 3.56 -0.33
CA LEU A 90 2.49 4.05 -1.51
C LEU A 90 3.83 4.71 -1.14
N ARG A 91 3.88 5.43 -0.02
CA ARG A 91 5.12 6.08 0.43
C ARG A 91 6.14 5.05 0.92
N ARG A 92 5.74 4.09 1.75
CA ARG A 92 6.65 3.08 2.28
C ARG A 92 7.15 2.09 1.21
N TRP A 93 6.37 1.85 0.14
CA TRP A 93 6.79 1.04 -1.00
C TRP A 93 7.66 1.80 -2.02
N GLY A 94 7.73 3.12 -1.92
CA GLY A 94 8.41 3.96 -2.89
C GLY A 94 7.59 4.25 -4.16
N ASP A 95 6.35 3.79 -4.23
CA ASP A 95 5.49 3.88 -5.42
C ASP A 95 4.75 5.23 -5.54
N ALA A 96 4.90 6.12 -4.55
CA ALA A 96 4.09 7.33 -4.45
C ALA A 96 4.32 8.30 -5.62
N MET A 97 5.56 8.46 -6.10
CA MET A 97 5.85 9.33 -7.23
C MET A 97 5.11 8.89 -8.49
N GLU A 98 5.16 7.61 -8.81
CA GLU A 98 4.47 7.08 -9.97
C GLU A 98 2.96 7.17 -9.81
N ALA A 99 2.43 6.70 -8.68
CA ALA A 99 0.99 6.61 -8.44
C ALA A 99 0.29 7.98 -8.37
N TYR A 100 0.95 8.98 -7.73
CA TYR A 100 0.34 10.30 -7.56
C TYR A 100 0.58 11.26 -8.73
N ASN A 101 1.55 11.00 -9.58
CA ASN A 101 1.77 11.81 -10.80
C ASN A 101 0.97 11.30 -12.01
N ARG A 102 0.33 10.14 -11.89
CA ARG A 102 -0.59 9.66 -12.94
C ARG A 102 -1.81 10.60 -13.06
N PRO A 103 -2.27 10.90 -14.29
CA PRO A 103 -3.49 11.65 -14.49
C PRO A 103 -4.69 10.99 -13.81
N ILE A 104 -5.63 11.79 -13.32
CA ILE A 104 -6.91 11.29 -12.83
C ILE A 104 -7.85 11.14 -14.01
N SER A 105 -8.53 10.01 -14.11
CA SER A 105 -9.61 9.78 -15.05
C SER A 105 -10.97 9.81 -14.35
N GLY A 106 -11.97 10.28 -15.03
CA GLY A 106 -13.35 10.31 -14.54
C GLY A 106 -14.31 9.68 -15.53
N CYS A 107 -15.49 9.29 -15.06
CA CYS A 107 -16.60 8.83 -15.87
C CYS A 107 -17.55 9.99 -16.17
N ASN A 108 -18.31 9.89 -17.26
CA ASN A 108 -19.32 10.88 -17.59
C ASN A 108 -20.59 10.69 -16.73
N VAL A 109 -20.61 11.29 -15.55
CA VAL A 109 -21.73 11.21 -14.60
C VAL A 109 -23.01 11.90 -15.10
N LYS A 110 -22.93 12.67 -16.20
CA LYS A 110 -24.10 13.34 -16.83
C LYS A 110 -24.72 12.51 -17.95
N ALA A 111 -24.17 11.34 -18.26
CA ALA A 111 -24.74 10.45 -19.27
C ALA A 111 -26.14 9.98 -18.85
N ARG A 112 -27.08 10.01 -19.80
CA ARG A 112 -28.46 9.55 -19.58
C ARG A 112 -28.51 8.01 -19.55
N SER A 113 -29.59 7.46 -18.99
CA SER A 113 -29.78 6.01 -18.87
C SER A 113 -29.76 5.26 -20.20
N ASN A 114 -30.18 5.90 -21.30
CA ASN A 114 -30.10 5.38 -22.66
C ASN A 114 -28.71 5.56 -23.33
N GLU A 115 -27.78 6.25 -22.66
CA GLU A 115 -26.42 6.51 -23.13
C GLU A 115 -25.37 5.80 -22.27
N ARG A 116 -25.68 4.59 -21.82
CA ARG A 116 -24.87 3.82 -20.87
C ARG A 116 -23.41 3.67 -21.27
N GLN A 117 -23.13 3.56 -22.56
CA GLN A 117 -21.76 3.51 -23.09
C GLN A 117 -20.97 4.80 -22.81
N LYS A 118 -21.61 5.95 -22.84
CA LYS A 118 -20.98 7.24 -22.55
C LYS A 118 -20.57 7.37 -21.08
N PHE A 119 -21.31 6.72 -20.16
CA PHE A 119 -20.95 6.68 -18.75
C PHE A 119 -19.62 5.94 -18.53
N TYR A 120 -19.42 4.80 -19.19
CA TYR A 120 -18.22 3.98 -19.06
C TYR A 120 -17.01 4.50 -19.84
N THR A 121 -17.19 5.53 -20.67
CA THR A 121 -16.08 6.17 -21.38
C THR A 121 -15.31 7.04 -20.39
N THR A 122 -14.08 6.63 -20.07
CA THR A 122 -13.21 7.38 -19.16
C THR A 122 -12.53 8.53 -19.88
N THR A 123 -12.50 9.70 -19.26
CA THR A 123 -11.79 10.88 -19.75
C THR A 123 -10.74 11.32 -18.73
N ILE A 124 -9.58 11.80 -19.22
CA ILE A 124 -8.56 12.37 -18.37
C ILE A 124 -9.02 13.75 -17.89
N LEU A 125 -9.00 13.96 -16.58
CA LEU A 125 -9.35 15.25 -15.98
C LEU A 125 -8.09 16.13 -15.92
N ASN A 126 -8.10 17.23 -16.70
CA ASN A 126 -6.93 18.12 -16.85
C ASN A 126 -7.11 19.49 -16.17
N ASP A 127 -8.11 19.65 -15.30
CA ASP A 127 -8.30 20.92 -14.61
C ASP A 127 -7.27 21.11 -13.46
N LYS A 128 -7.12 22.34 -12.99
CA LYS A 128 -6.17 22.68 -11.91
C LYS A 128 -6.47 21.95 -10.59
N LEU A 129 -7.73 21.60 -10.32
CA LEU A 129 -8.17 20.96 -9.09
C LEU A 129 -7.87 19.46 -9.08
N THR A 130 -7.82 18.83 -10.26
CA THR A 130 -7.54 17.40 -10.41
C THR A 130 -6.06 17.10 -10.65
N ARG A 131 -5.26 18.13 -10.96
CA ARG A 131 -3.83 17.97 -11.15
C ARG A 131 -3.12 17.68 -9.83
N ARG A 132 -2.61 16.49 -9.71
CA ARG A 132 -1.76 16.07 -8.58
C ARG A 132 -0.30 16.25 -8.94
N SER A 133 0.52 16.59 -7.94
CA SER A 133 1.96 16.65 -8.08
C SER A 133 2.60 16.07 -6.82
N PHE A 134 3.44 15.08 -7.01
CA PHE A 134 4.22 14.46 -5.95
C PHE A 134 5.69 14.50 -6.35
N SER A 135 6.55 15.03 -5.50
CA SER A 135 8.00 15.07 -5.68
C SER A 135 8.71 14.34 -4.55
N TYR A 136 10.01 14.13 -4.68
CA TYR A 136 10.79 13.36 -3.71
C TYR A 136 10.65 13.88 -2.27
N LYS A 137 10.62 15.20 -2.08
CA LYS A 137 10.43 15.80 -0.75
C LYS A 137 9.16 15.34 -0.02
N HIS A 138 8.12 14.93 -0.76
CA HIS A 138 6.85 14.51 -0.17
C HIS A 138 6.90 13.10 0.45
N TYR A 139 7.99 12.35 0.29
CA TYR A 139 8.22 11.14 1.08
C TYR A 139 8.45 11.44 2.55
N PHE A 140 8.97 12.63 2.86
CA PHE A 140 9.24 13.09 4.21
C PHE A 140 8.40 14.32 4.53
N TYR A 141 7.95 14.44 5.76
CA TYR A 141 7.29 15.67 6.22
C TYR A 141 8.35 16.71 6.59
N PRO A 142 8.10 18.01 6.35
CA PRO A 142 9.00 19.04 6.82
C PRO A 142 8.98 19.11 8.35
N ILE A 143 10.17 19.31 8.94
CA ILE A 143 10.25 19.63 10.36
C ILE A 143 9.75 21.06 10.55
N PRO A 144 8.78 21.31 11.46
CA PRO A 144 8.28 22.66 11.68
C PRO A 144 9.39 23.65 12.06
N LYS A 145 9.34 24.85 11.49
CA LYS A 145 10.37 25.88 11.74
C LYS A 145 10.56 26.17 13.24
N SER A 146 9.50 26.20 13.99
CA SER A 146 9.53 26.39 15.44
C SER A 146 10.34 25.33 16.21
N VAL A 147 10.45 24.12 15.66
CA VAL A 147 11.27 23.03 16.23
C VAL A 147 12.73 23.20 15.85
N LEU A 148 13.00 23.55 14.58
CA LEU A 148 14.36 23.85 14.10
C LEU A 148 14.98 25.05 14.83
N ASP A 149 14.19 26.07 15.11
CA ASP A 149 14.66 27.27 15.80
C ASP A 149 15.05 26.98 17.27
N LYS A 150 14.36 26.00 17.90
CA LYS A 150 14.67 25.57 19.28
C LYS A 150 15.85 24.62 19.38
N ASN A 151 16.11 23.82 18.37
CA ASN A 151 17.21 22.85 18.37
C ASN A 151 18.08 23.01 17.13
N LYS A 152 19.22 23.69 17.29
CA LYS A 152 20.18 23.98 16.21
C LYS A 152 20.91 22.76 15.66
N ASN A 153 20.81 21.61 16.33
CA ASN A 153 21.40 20.36 15.86
C ASN A 153 20.47 19.61 14.87
N LEU A 154 19.22 20.07 14.70
CA LEU A 154 18.30 19.49 13.74
C LEU A 154 18.57 20.04 12.33
N VAL A 155 18.61 19.15 11.38
CA VAL A 155 18.69 19.45 9.94
C VAL A 155 17.35 19.16 9.30
N GLN A 156 16.85 20.09 8.47
CA GLN A 156 15.61 19.92 7.74
C GLN A 156 15.67 18.71 6.78
N ASN A 157 14.54 18.04 6.61
CA ASN A 157 14.42 16.95 5.65
C ASN A 157 14.77 17.41 4.23
N PRO A 158 15.26 16.48 3.37
CA PRO A 158 15.70 16.81 2.01
C PRO A 158 14.63 17.59 1.22
N GLU A 159 15.09 18.54 0.41
CA GLU A 159 14.25 19.39 -0.48
C GLU A 159 13.19 20.28 0.22
N TRP A 160 13.20 20.39 1.56
CA TRP A 160 12.38 21.32 2.33
C TRP A 160 13.15 22.56 2.82
N ARG A 161 14.36 22.77 2.31
CA ARG A 161 15.20 23.94 2.65
C ARG A 161 14.76 25.19 1.89
#